data_8721ebca3f509e50c7c02d3d8c552e1c
#
_entry.id   8721ebca3f509e50c7c02d3d8c552e1c
#
_cell.length_a   1.000
_cell.length_b   1.000
_cell.length_c   1.000
_cell.angle_alpha   90.00
_cell.angle_beta   90.00
_cell.angle_gamma   90.00
#
_symmetry.space_group_name_H-M   'P 1'
#
loop_
_entity.id
_entity.type
_entity.pdbx_description
1 polymer ?
#
loop_
_entity_poly.entity_id
_entity_poly.type
_entity_poly.pdbx_seq_one_letter_code
_entity_poly.pdbx_strand_id
1 'polypeptide(L)'
;MIYSTGKDYLNAARRRVLLFGMSGLGKTHLSNMLRDEAGWFHYSVDYRIGTRYMGELIADNFKREAMKVPLLRDLLMTDSVYIASNITFDNLAPLSTYLGKPGDPARGGLPFAEYRARQAQHREAEIAALRDAPRFIDRAREIYGYASFVCDSGGSICEVVDPWDDADPLLTTLSQAMLLVWIEGSDAHAAELNRRFDRAPKPMYYQPEFLQAMWEEYLATHSTNEETCDPNAFVRWTYARALAHRQPRYAAMARWGITLSADAVARVRTAGDIDALIAAALPAA
;
A
#
# COMPACT_ATOMS: atom_id res chain seq x y z
N MET A 1 2.27 -20.30 10.40
CA MET A 1 1.42 -20.30 9.17
C MET A 1 0.12 -21.05 9.47
N ILE A 2 -1.00 -20.60 8.88
CA ILE A 2 -2.33 -21.22 9.08
C ILE A 2 -2.59 -22.45 8.20
N TYR A 3 -1.72 -22.76 7.24
CA TYR A 3 -1.72 -23.98 6.43
C TYR A 3 -0.35 -24.62 6.54
N SER A 4 -0.31 -25.92 6.88
CA SER A 4 0.93 -26.67 7.07
C SER A 4 1.49 -27.20 5.76
N THR A 5 0.62 -27.53 4.80
CA THR A 5 0.99 -28.09 3.49
C THR A 5 0.15 -27.49 2.36
N GLY A 6 0.61 -27.63 1.14
CA GLY A 6 -0.16 -27.26 -0.05
C GLY A 6 -1.51 -27.99 -0.14
N LYS A 7 -1.56 -29.25 0.30
CA LYS A 7 -2.80 -30.03 0.37
C LYS A 7 -3.78 -29.45 1.38
N ASP A 8 -3.30 -29.01 2.56
CA ASP A 8 -4.15 -28.39 3.57
C ASP A 8 -4.77 -27.09 3.03
N TYR A 9 -3.99 -26.30 2.29
CA TYR A 9 -4.46 -25.08 1.64
C TYR A 9 -5.55 -25.39 0.59
N LEU A 10 -5.32 -26.32 -0.30
CA LEU A 10 -6.28 -26.67 -1.37
C LEU A 10 -7.58 -27.28 -0.83
N ASN A 11 -7.49 -28.08 0.25
CA ASN A 11 -8.64 -28.71 0.88
C ASN A 11 -9.38 -27.80 1.87
N ALA A 12 -8.81 -26.63 2.19
CA ALA A 12 -9.45 -25.70 3.12
C ALA A 12 -10.76 -25.17 2.53
N ALA A 13 -11.87 -25.36 3.23
CA ALA A 13 -13.16 -24.80 2.85
C ALA A 13 -13.16 -23.25 2.86
N ARG A 14 -12.16 -22.65 3.50
CA ARG A 14 -12.01 -21.20 3.69
C ARG A 14 -10.55 -20.82 3.54
N ARG A 15 -10.18 -20.32 2.36
CA ARG A 15 -8.82 -19.86 2.08
C ARG A 15 -8.69 -18.36 2.40
N ARG A 16 -7.61 -18.01 3.07
CA ARG A 16 -7.34 -16.63 3.51
C ARG A 16 -5.88 -16.30 3.23
N VAL A 17 -5.65 -15.30 2.40
CA VAL A 17 -4.29 -14.88 2.01
C VAL A 17 -4.13 -13.38 2.15
N LEU A 18 -2.92 -12.94 2.49
CA LEU A 18 -2.48 -11.55 2.43
C LEU A 18 -1.33 -11.46 1.43
N LEU A 19 -1.54 -10.69 0.35
CA LEU A 19 -0.52 -10.45 -0.67
C LEU A 19 0.30 -9.22 -0.30
N PHE A 20 1.62 -9.33 -0.28
CA PHE A 20 2.53 -8.21 -0.03
C PHE A 20 3.74 -8.21 -0.96
N GLY A 21 4.45 -7.09 -1.03
CA GLY A 21 5.58 -6.87 -1.91
C GLY A 21 5.52 -5.51 -2.60
N MET A 22 6.50 -5.20 -3.45
CA MET A 22 6.57 -3.92 -4.14
C MET A 22 5.29 -3.61 -4.93
N SER A 23 4.97 -2.32 -5.03
CA SER A 23 3.86 -1.86 -5.89
C SER A 23 4.16 -2.22 -7.35
N GLY A 24 3.12 -2.61 -8.10
CA GLY A 24 3.26 -2.94 -9.54
C GLY A 24 3.67 -4.38 -9.86
N LEU A 25 3.82 -5.27 -8.86
CA LEU A 25 4.11 -6.70 -9.06
C LEU A 25 2.86 -7.58 -9.18
N GLY A 26 1.68 -7.02 -9.37
CA GLY A 26 0.47 -7.79 -9.67
C GLY A 26 -0.44 -8.12 -8.49
N LYS A 27 -0.19 -7.64 -7.25
CA LYS A 27 -1.05 -7.91 -6.08
C LYS A 27 -2.54 -7.65 -6.35
N THR A 28 -2.86 -6.43 -6.77
CA THR A 28 -4.24 -6.02 -7.06
C THR A 28 -4.83 -6.82 -8.24
N HIS A 29 -4.02 -7.15 -9.25
CA HIS A 29 -4.46 -8.00 -10.36
C HIS A 29 -4.86 -9.40 -9.87
N LEU A 30 -4.03 -10.05 -9.06
CA LEU A 30 -4.36 -11.35 -8.45
C LEU A 30 -5.61 -11.25 -7.57
N SER A 31 -5.72 -10.19 -6.75
CA SER A 31 -6.88 -9.98 -5.87
C SER A 31 -8.18 -9.79 -6.67
N ASN A 32 -8.13 -9.05 -7.77
CA ASN A 32 -9.26 -8.88 -8.68
C ASN A 32 -9.66 -10.22 -9.33
N MET A 33 -8.69 -11.01 -9.82
CA MET A 33 -8.93 -12.32 -10.41
C MET A 33 -9.58 -13.28 -9.41
N LEU A 34 -9.08 -13.35 -8.17
CA LEU A 34 -9.69 -14.15 -7.09
C LEU A 34 -11.12 -13.71 -6.79
N ARG A 35 -11.38 -12.40 -6.77
CA ARG A 35 -12.72 -11.84 -6.56
C ARG A 35 -13.66 -12.20 -7.70
N ASP A 36 -13.25 -11.96 -8.94
CA ASP A 36 -14.14 -11.99 -10.11
C ASP A 36 -14.40 -13.42 -10.61
N GLU A 37 -13.41 -14.33 -10.51
CA GLU A 37 -13.52 -15.71 -11.02
C GLU A 37 -13.87 -16.73 -9.92
N ALA A 38 -13.41 -16.52 -8.68
CA ALA A 38 -13.54 -17.49 -7.61
C ALA A 38 -14.39 -17.01 -6.41
N GLY A 39 -14.96 -15.81 -6.50
CA GLY A 39 -15.86 -15.30 -5.48
C GLY A 39 -15.20 -15.09 -4.12
N TRP A 40 -13.95 -14.60 -4.09
CA TRP A 40 -13.28 -14.23 -2.87
C TRP A 40 -13.65 -12.82 -2.44
N PHE A 41 -13.76 -12.60 -1.13
CA PHE A 41 -13.84 -11.23 -0.62
C PHE A 41 -12.48 -10.54 -0.81
N HIS A 42 -12.47 -9.42 -1.53
CA HIS A 42 -11.27 -8.61 -1.75
C HIS A 42 -11.24 -7.45 -0.75
N TYR A 43 -10.28 -7.47 0.17
CA TYR A 43 -9.98 -6.40 1.10
C TYR A 43 -8.75 -5.63 0.64
N SER A 44 -8.92 -4.38 0.21
CA SER A 44 -7.81 -3.50 -0.16
C SER A 44 -7.45 -2.59 1.01
N VAL A 45 -6.22 -2.68 1.49
CA VAL A 45 -5.70 -1.84 2.57
C VAL A 45 -5.67 -0.37 2.14
N ASP A 46 -5.18 -0.07 0.94
CA ASP A 46 -5.09 1.30 0.42
C ASP A 46 -6.49 1.94 0.26
N TYR A 47 -7.47 1.18 -0.22
CA TYR A 47 -8.87 1.64 -0.26
C TYR A 47 -9.39 1.96 1.14
N ARG A 48 -9.08 1.11 2.12
CA ARG A 48 -9.50 1.30 3.51
C ARG A 48 -8.84 2.52 4.16
N ILE A 49 -7.54 2.74 3.89
CA ILE A 49 -6.82 3.95 4.30
C ILE A 49 -7.56 5.18 3.77
N GLY A 50 -7.76 5.25 2.47
CA GLY A 50 -8.31 6.43 1.81
C GLY A 50 -9.77 6.72 2.13
N THR A 51 -10.59 5.69 2.43
CA THR A 51 -12.03 5.88 2.69
C THR A 51 -12.33 6.01 4.19
N ARG A 52 -11.84 5.07 5.02
CA ARG A 52 -12.21 5.03 6.43
C ARG A 52 -11.37 5.94 7.30
N TYR A 53 -10.05 5.93 7.07
CA TYR A 53 -9.12 6.53 8.01
C TYR A 53 -8.65 7.92 7.60
N MET A 54 -8.56 8.20 6.31
CA MET A 54 -8.10 9.48 5.78
C MET A 54 -9.14 10.22 4.94
N GLY A 55 -10.36 9.67 4.79
CA GLY A 55 -11.37 10.24 3.90
C GLY A 55 -11.75 11.69 4.24
N GLU A 56 -11.91 12.02 5.52
CA GLU A 56 -12.19 13.39 5.99
C GLU A 56 -11.00 14.31 5.75
N LEU A 57 -9.78 13.87 6.08
CA LEU A 57 -8.55 14.65 5.86
C LEU A 57 -8.36 14.99 4.37
N ILE A 58 -8.63 14.02 3.50
CA ILE A 58 -8.55 14.17 2.04
C ILE A 58 -9.61 15.18 1.58
N ALA A 59 -10.86 15.02 2.01
CA ALA A 59 -11.95 15.92 1.65
C ALA A 59 -11.70 17.36 2.14
N ASP A 60 -11.20 17.51 3.37
CA ASP A 60 -10.87 18.83 3.94
C ASP A 60 -9.70 19.49 3.23
N ASN A 61 -8.71 18.71 2.76
CA ASN A 61 -7.64 19.28 1.93
C ASN A 61 -8.20 19.85 0.63
N PHE A 62 -9.11 19.14 -0.04
CA PHE A 62 -9.76 19.66 -1.25
C PHE A 62 -10.65 20.86 -0.97
N LYS A 63 -11.37 20.89 0.15
CA LYS A 63 -12.16 22.06 0.57
C LYS A 63 -11.27 23.28 0.80
N ARG A 64 -10.12 23.11 1.48
CA ARG A 64 -9.16 24.22 1.69
C ARG A 64 -8.68 24.82 0.38
N GLU A 65 -8.39 23.98 -0.63
CA GLU A 65 -8.02 24.46 -1.96
C GLU A 65 -9.19 25.16 -2.67
N ALA A 66 -10.38 24.60 -2.60
CA ALA A 66 -11.59 25.19 -3.18
C ALA A 66 -11.93 26.56 -2.56
N MET A 67 -11.72 26.72 -1.24
CA MET A 67 -11.95 28.00 -0.53
C MET A 67 -11.02 29.14 -1.01
N LYS A 68 -9.92 28.85 -1.69
CA LYS A 68 -9.07 29.87 -2.33
C LYS A 68 -9.69 30.46 -3.61
N VAL A 69 -10.69 29.80 -4.19
CA VAL A 69 -11.39 30.22 -5.41
C VAL A 69 -12.70 30.89 -5.00
N PRO A 70 -12.90 32.20 -5.25
CA PRO A 70 -14.06 32.96 -4.76
C PRO A 70 -15.41 32.30 -5.08
N LEU A 71 -15.63 31.86 -6.32
CA LEU A 71 -16.87 31.19 -6.74
C LEU A 71 -17.14 29.92 -5.91
N LEU A 72 -16.12 29.06 -5.73
CA LEU A 72 -16.28 27.82 -4.99
C LEU A 72 -16.48 28.08 -3.50
N ARG A 73 -15.79 29.06 -2.94
CA ARG A 73 -15.96 29.48 -1.55
C ARG A 73 -17.41 29.93 -1.29
N ASP A 74 -17.96 30.79 -2.14
CA ASP A 74 -19.31 31.34 -1.95
C ASP A 74 -20.38 30.22 -2.01
N LEU A 75 -20.20 29.23 -2.91
CA LEU A 75 -21.07 28.06 -3.03
C LEU A 75 -20.92 27.08 -1.84
N LEU A 76 -19.70 26.90 -1.32
CA LEU A 76 -19.47 26.07 -0.13
C LEU A 76 -20.05 26.70 1.13
N MET A 77 -19.92 28.04 1.28
CA MET A 77 -20.45 28.77 2.44
C MET A 77 -21.97 28.82 2.48
N THR A 78 -22.63 28.59 1.36
CA THR A 78 -24.10 28.56 1.25
C THR A 78 -24.66 27.13 1.13
N ASP A 79 -23.83 26.10 1.37
CA ASP A 79 -24.20 24.67 1.21
C ASP A 79 -24.78 24.34 -0.19
N SER A 80 -24.45 25.14 -1.21
CA SER A 80 -24.91 24.93 -2.58
C SER A 80 -24.14 23.84 -3.31
N VAL A 81 -22.93 23.49 -2.82
CA VAL A 81 -22.09 22.39 -3.31
C VAL A 81 -21.43 21.67 -2.12
N TYR A 82 -21.08 20.41 -2.32
CA TYR A 82 -20.21 19.69 -1.41
C TYR A 82 -19.04 19.06 -2.17
N ILE A 83 -17.93 18.83 -1.46
CA ILE A 83 -16.74 18.16 -2.01
C ILE A 83 -16.56 16.83 -1.30
N ALA A 84 -16.44 15.77 -2.09
CA ALA A 84 -16.11 14.43 -1.62
C ALA A 84 -15.04 13.82 -2.51
N SER A 85 -14.22 12.94 -1.95
CA SER A 85 -13.29 12.14 -2.73
C SER A 85 -13.99 10.89 -3.29
N ASN A 86 -13.70 10.55 -4.55
CA ASN A 86 -14.12 9.29 -5.13
C ASN A 86 -12.94 8.32 -5.18
N ILE A 87 -12.76 7.57 -4.09
CA ILE A 87 -11.72 6.54 -3.98
C ILE A 87 -12.35 5.19 -4.31
N THR A 88 -11.72 4.48 -5.25
CA THR A 88 -12.07 3.10 -5.63
C THR A 88 -10.83 2.22 -5.58
N PHE A 89 -10.98 0.91 -5.76
CA PHE A 89 -9.83 -0.01 -5.83
C PHE A 89 -8.86 0.34 -6.98
N ASP A 90 -9.39 0.89 -8.08
CA ASP A 90 -8.60 1.26 -9.25
C ASP A 90 -8.14 2.73 -9.24
N ASN A 91 -8.72 3.55 -8.36
CA ASN A 91 -8.40 4.98 -8.27
C ASN A 91 -8.11 5.41 -6.82
N LEU A 92 -6.84 5.44 -6.49
CA LEU A 92 -6.31 5.92 -5.20
C LEU A 92 -5.68 7.33 -5.32
N ALA A 93 -5.90 8.03 -6.43
CA ALA A 93 -5.32 9.35 -6.68
C ALA A 93 -5.61 10.38 -5.57
N PRO A 94 -6.82 10.44 -4.96
CA PRO A 94 -7.09 11.38 -3.87
C PRO A 94 -6.16 11.18 -2.66
N LEU A 95 -5.85 9.93 -2.29
CA LEU A 95 -4.92 9.60 -1.21
C LEU A 95 -3.50 10.06 -1.54
N SER A 96 -3.01 9.74 -2.75
CA SER A 96 -1.68 10.19 -3.20
C SER A 96 -1.58 11.71 -3.25
N THR A 97 -2.63 12.40 -3.74
CA THR A 97 -2.68 13.86 -3.80
C THR A 97 -2.62 14.48 -2.40
N TYR A 98 -3.32 13.89 -1.42
CA TYR A 98 -3.25 14.35 -0.04
C TYR A 98 -1.85 14.24 0.54
N LEU A 99 -1.16 13.12 0.33
CA LEU A 99 0.20 12.94 0.83
C LEU A 99 1.14 14.04 0.34
N GLY A 100 1.02 14.44 -0.93
CA GLY A 100 1.84 15.50 -1.50
C GLY A 100 3.32 15.13 -1.62
N LYS A 101 4.15 16.13 -1.85
CA LYS A 101 5.61 16.02 -2.01
C LYS A 101 6.26 17.18 -1.27
N PRO A 102 7.40 16.99 -0.58
CA PRO A 102 8.05 18.08 0.13
C PRO A 102 8.85 18.96 -0.83
N GLY A 103 9.01 20.23 -0.51
CA GLY A 103 9.85 21.17 -1.24
C GLY A 103 9.18 22.50 -1.54
N ASP A 104 9.66 23.20 -2.57
CA ASP A 104 9.25 24.54 -2.96
C ASP A 104 7.72 24.67 -3.17
N PRO A 105 7.01 25.47 -2.35
CA PRO A 105 5.57 25.70 -2.52
C PRO A 105 5.18 26.32 -3.86
N ALA A 106 6.05 27.13 -4.47
CA ALA A 106 5.80 27.72 -5.79
C ALA A 106 5.76 26.66 -6.89
N ARG A 107 6.35 25.49 -6.65
CA ARG A 107 6.37 24.32 -7.52
C ARG A 107 5.39 23.21 -7.07
N GLY A 108 4.47 23.54 -6.17
CA GLY A 108 3.48 22.61 -5.64
C GLY A 108 4.02 21.70 -4.55
N GLY A 109 5.14 22.05 -3.94
CA GLY A 109 5.70 21.37 -2.78
C GLY A 109 4.98 21.72 -1.48
N LEU A 110 5.17 20.88 -0.47
CA LEU A 110 4.73 21.13 0.91
C LEU A 110 5.94 21.46 1.78
N PRO A 111 5.77 22.31 2.80
CA PRO A 111 6.75 22.41 3.87
C PRO A 111 7.04 21.02 4.45
N PHE A 112 8.34 20.73 4.70
CA PHE A 112 8.74 19.39 5.14
C PHE A 112 8.06 18.94 6.45
N ALA A 113 7.84 19.88 7.36
CA ALA A 113 7.11 19.60 8.60
C ALA A 113 5.67 19.16 8.34
N GLU A 114 4.96 19.81 7.40
CA GLU A 114 3.61 19.41 6.99
C GLU A 114 3.62 18.07 6.27
N TYR A 115 4.58 17.86 5.36
CA TYR A 115 4.74 16.57 4.69
C TYR A 115 4.94 15.43 5.68
N ARG A 116 5.81 15.60 6.70
CA ARG A 116 6.01 14.62 7.77
C ARG A 116 4.73 14.34 8.57
N ALA A 117 3.96 15.38 8.88
CA ALA A 117 2.67 15.21 9.57
C ALA A 117 1.69 14.37 8.76
N ARG A 118 1.59 14.60 7.43
CA ARG A 118 0.76 13.79 6.53
C ARG A 118 1.26 12.34 6.41
N GLN A 119 2.57 12.12 6.43
CA GLN A 119 3.19 10.79 6.47
C GLN A 119 2.83 10.04 7.77
N ALA A 120 2.88 10.71 8.92
CA ALA A 120 2.48 10.12 10.20
C ALA A 120 0.99 9.72 10.21
N GLN A 121 0.10 10.57 9.68
CA GLN A 121 -1.32 10.24 9.52
C GLN A 121 -1.54 9.01 8.63
N HIS A 122 -0.80 8.91 7.52
CA HIS A 122 -0.86 7.73 6.65
C HIS A 122 -0.40 6.46 7.38
N ARG A 123 0.70 6.55 8.14
CA ARG A 123 1.21 5.43 8.94
C ARG A 123 0.17 4.88 9.90
N GLU A 124 -0.46 5.75 10.68
CA GLU A 124 -1.52 5.34 11.62
C GLU A 124 -2.73 4.75 10.90
N ALA A 125 -3.10 5.33 9.76
CA ALA A 125 -4.20 4.83 8.93
C ALA A 125 -3.90 3.43 8.35
N GLU A 126 -2.67 3.19 7.88
CA GLU A 126 -2.24 1.88 7.35
C GLU A 126 -2.22 0.81 8.45
N ILE A 127 -1.66 1.12 9.62
CA ILE A 127 -1.68 0.23 10.78
C ILE A 127 -3.12 -0.12 11.19
N ALA A 128 -4.01 0.88 11.24
CA ALA A 128 -5.42 0.67 11.58
C ALA A 128 -6.14 -0.17 10.52
N ALA A 129 -5.89 0.08 9.23
CA ALA A 129 -6.47 -0.70 8.14
C ALA A 129 -6.00 -2.17 8.16
N LEU A 130 -4.72 -2.41 8.46
CA LEU A 130 -4.19 -3.77 8.61
C LEU A 130 -4.79 -4.49 9.82
N ARG A 131 -4.96 -3.80 10.95
CA ARG A 131 -5.63 -4.35 12.15
C ARG A 131 -7.11 -4.67 11.93
N ASP A 132 -7.77 -3.99 11.00
CA ASP A 132 -9.16 -4.28 10.63
C ASP A 132 -9.30 -5.59 9.82
N ALA A 133 -8.27 -6.03 9.09
CA ALA A 133 -8.37 -7.14 8.15
C ALA A 133 -8.91 -8.45 8.78
N PRO A 134 -8.46 -8.91 9.97
CA PRO A 134 -9.03 -10.10 10.61
C PRO A 134 -10.55 -9.97 10.88
N ARG A 135 -10.99 -8.81 11.35
CA ARG A 135 -12.42 -8.54 11.57
C ARG A 135 -13.22 -8.59 10.26
N PHE A 136 -12.63 -8.18 9.15
CA PHE A 136 -13.29 -8.23 7.85
C PHE A 136 -13.41 -9.64 7.29
N ILE A 137 -12.58 -10.58 7.71
CA ILE A 137 -12.76 -12.01 7.40
C ILE A 137 -14.12 -12.50 7.94
N ASP A 138 -14.42 -12.16 9.20
CA ASP A 138 -15.71 -12.53 9.81
C ASP A 138 -16.88 -11.80 9.15
N ARG A 139 -16.76 -10.51 8.91
CA ARG A 139 -17.79 -9.70 8.25
C ARG A 139 -18.07 -10.15 6.81
N ALA A 140 -17.03 -10.53 6.05
CA ALA A 140 -17.17 -11.05 4.71
C ALA A 140 -18.05 -12.31 4.69
N ARG A 141 -17.88 -13.18 5.67
CA ARG A 141 -18.67 -14.38 5.85
C ARG A 141 -20.10 -14.06 6.32
N GLU A 142 -20.20 -13.32 7.43
CA GLU A 142 -21.48 -13.13 8.15
C GLU A 142 -22.47 -12.26 7.38
N ILE A 143 -21.97 -11.23 6.70
CA ILE A 143 -22.83 -10.28 6.00
C ILE A 143 -23.05 -10.67 4.53
N TYR A 144 -22.00 -11.18 3.87
CA TYR A 144 -22.00 -11.39 2.41
C TYR A 144 -21.91 -12.86 2.00
N GLY A 145 -21.64 -13.79 2.93
CA GLY A 145 -21.53 -15.22 2.64
C GLY A 145 -20.25 -15.67 1.93
N TYR A 146 -19.23 -14.81 1.87
CA TYR A 146 -17.96 -15.20 1.26
C TYR A 146 -17.23 -16.27 2.06
N ALA A 147 -16.78 -17.33 1.39
CA ALA A 147 -15.99 -18.38 2.01
C ALA A 147 -14.52 -18.00 2.12
N SER A 148 -13.95 -17.40 1.09
CA SER A 148 -12.52 -17.10 0.99
C SER A 148 -12.25 -15.61 1.00
N PHE A 149 -11.01 -15.22 1.39
CA PHE A 149 -10.64 -13.83 1.64
C PHE A 149 -9.23 -13.53 1.10
N VAL A 150 -9.10 -12.46 0.35
CA VAL A 150 -7.81 -11.92 -0.07
C VAL A 150 -7.63 -10.50 0.48
N CYS A 151 -6.52 -10.27 1.17
CA CYS A 151 -6.06 -8.96 1.59
C CYS A 151 -4.97 -8.48 0.62
N ASP A 152 -5.26 -7.40 -0.13
CA ASP A 152 -4.28 -6.69 -0.95
C ASP A 152 -3.65 -5.59 -0.09
N SER A 153 -2.41 -5.82 0.36
CA SER A 153 -1.69 -4.82 1.14
C SER A 153 -1.05 -3.77 0.23
N GLY A 154 -0.91 -2.55 0.73
CA GLY A 154 -0.06 -1.54 0.11
C GLY A 154 1.40 -1.98 0.01
N GLY A 155 2.17 -1.31 -0.84
CA GLY A 155 3.62 -1.54 -0.96
C GLY A 155 4.42 -1.02 0.24
N SER A 156 3.78 -0.43 1.23
CA SER A 156 4.39 0.16 2.43
C SER A 156 4.26 -0.70 3.68
N ILE A 157 3.55 -1.82 3.64
CA ILE A 157 3.35 -2.69 4.80
C ILE A 157 4.66 -3.01 5.54
N CYS A 158 5.76 -3.23 4.81
CA CYS A 158 7.07 -3.51 5.40
C CYS A 158 7.66 -2.33 6.20
N GLU A 159 7.14 -1.12 6.06
CA GLU A 159 7.60 0.08 6.76
C GLU A 159 6.77 0.41 8.01
N VAL A 160 5.65 -0.29 8.23
CA VAL A 160 4.78 -0.10 9.40
C VAL A 160 4.87 -1.24 10.41
N VAL A 161 5.68 -2.27 10.11
CA VAL A 161 6.00 -3.41 10.96
C VAL A 161 7.48 -3.47 11.26
N ASP A 162 7.89 -4.21 12.30
CA ASP A 162 9.27 -4.63 12.49
C ASP A 162 9.44 -6.11 12.07
N PRO A 163 9.90 -6.37 10.83
CA PRO A 163 9.99 -7.74 10.32
C PRO A 163 11.09 -8.58 10.98
N TRP A 164 11.97 -8.00 11.79
CA TRP A 164 13.03 -8.70 12.52
C TRP A 164 12.61 -9.05 13.96
N ASP A 165 11.56 -8.40 14.49
CA ASP A 165 10.95 -8.77 15.76
C ASP A 165 9.98 -9.93 15.58
N ASP A 166 10.30 -11.10 16.16
CA ASP A 166 9.44 -12.29 16.15
C ASP A 166 8.12 -12.08 16.89
N ALA A 167 8.04 -11.05 17.71
CA ALA A 167 6.86 -10.67 18.51
C ALA A 167 6.14 -9.43 17.94
N ASP A 168 6.49 -8.96 16.73
CA ASP A 168 5.77 -7.83 16.14
C ASP A 168 4.25 -8.08 16.19
N PRO A 169 3.48 -7.21 16.87
CA PRO A 169 2.07 -7.48 17.16
C PRO A 169 1.20 -7.50 15.92
N LEU A 170 1.59 -6.75 14.87
CA LEU A 170 0.83 -6.68 13.63
C LEU A 170 1.09 -7.92 12.77
N LEU A 171 2.35 -8.31 12.57
CA LEU A 171 2.72 -9.53 11.84
C LEU A 171 2.19 -10.78 12.52
N THR A 172 2.26 -10.85 13.85
CA THR A 172 1.66 -11.94 14.65
C THR A 172 0.16 -12.05 14.39
N THR A 173 -0.57 -10.95 14.47
CA THR A 173 -2.02 -10.91 14.24
C THR A 173 -2.38 -11.33 12.82
N LEU A 174 -1.67 -10.79 11.82
CA LEU A 174 -1.95 -11.06 10.41
C LEU A 174 -1.60 -12.51 10.03
N SER A 175 -0.47 -13.06 10.50
CA SER A 175 -0.04 -14.42 10.20
C SER A 175 -0.88 -15.51 10.88
N GLN A 176 -1.52 -15.17 11.99
CA GLN A 176 -2.51 -16.05 12.64
C GLN A 176 -3.87 -16.03 11.92
N ALA A 177 -4.20 -14.94 11.24
CA ALA A 177 -5.46 -14.77 10.54
C ALA A 177 -5.40 -15.23 9.07
N MET A 178 -4.26 -15.06 8.38
CA MET A 178 -4.09 -15.27 6.95
C MET A 178 -2.74 -15.88 6.63
N LEU A 179 -2.61 -16.55 5.48
CA LEU A 179 -1.32 -16.90 4.90
C LEU A 179 -0.70 -15.65 4.28
N LEU A 180 0.46 -15.23 4.76
CA LEU A 180 1.21 -14.13 4.17
C LEU A 180 1.95 -14.64 2.92
N VAL A 181 1.78 -13.93 1.81
CA VAL A 181 2.34 -14.30 0.49
C VAL A 181 3.14 -13.13 -0.05
N TRP A 182 4.45 -13.26 -0.03
CA TRP A 182 5.35 -12.30 -0.64
C TRP A 182 5.43 -12.50 -2.14
N ILE A 183 5.16 -11.46 -2.92
CA ILE A 183 5.47 -11.43 -4.35
C ILE A 183 6.85 -10.79 -4.51
N GLU A 184 7.85 -11.64 -4.75
CA GLU A 184 9.25 -11.26 -4.88
C GLU A 184 9.53 -10.77 -6.30
N GLY A 185 9.95 -9.50 -6.41
CA GLY A 185 10.44 -8.92 -7.67
C GLY A 185 11.95 -9.11 -7.83
N SER A 186 12.41 -9.25 -9.07
CA SER A 186 13.83 -9.23 -9.41
C SER A 186 14.36 -7.80 -9.57
N ASP A 187 15.69 -7.67 -9.73
CA ASP A 187 16.35 -6.40 -10.05
C ASP A 187 15.82 -5.78 -11.35
N ALA A 188 15.44 -6.60 -12.35
CA ALA A 188 14.81 -6.13 -13.57
C ALA A 188 13.44 -5.49 -13.31
N HIS A 189 12.64 -6.05 -12.39
CA HIS A 189 11.39 -5.45 -11.94
C HIS A 189 11.64 -4.13 -11.22
N ALA A 190 12.63 -4.06 -10.34
CA ALA A 190 12.99 -2.81 -9.65
C ALA A 190 13.43 -1.72 -10.64
N ALA A 191 14.23 -2.07 -11.65
CA ALA A 191 14.65 -1.16 -12.71
C ALA A 191 13.47 -0.64 -13.54
N GLU A 192 12.49 -1.50 -13.87
CA GLU A 192 11.28 -1.10 -14.59
C GLU A 192 10.39 -0.18 -13.74
N LEU A 193 10.25 -0.47 -12.44
CA LEU A 193 9.51 0.38 -11.51
C LEU A 193 10.14 1.78 -11.41
N ASN A 194 11.46 1.87 -11.31
CA ASN A 194 12.17 3.15 -11.34
C ASN A 194 11.89 3.93 -12.63
N ARG A 195 11.99 3.28 -13.81
CA ARG A 195 11.70 3.93 -15.09
C ARG A 195 10.26 4.45 -15.20
N ARG A 196 9.29 3.69 -14.68
CA ARG A 196 7.88 4.13 -14.64
C ARG A 196 7.69 5.31 -13.70
N PHE A 197 8.32 5.25 -12.54
CA PHE A 197 8.23 6.31 -11.55
C PHE A 197 8.88 7.61 -12.04
N ASP A 198 10.00 7.54 -12.74
CA ASP A 198 10.67 8.70 -13.32
C ASP A 198 9.79 9.47 -14.32
N ARG A 199 8.97 8.74 -15.08
CA ARG A 199 8.01 9.36 -16.02
C ARG A 199 6.85 10.07 -15.33
N ALA A 200 6.37 9.50 -14.23
CA ALA A 200 5.21 10.02 -13.50
C ALA A 200 5.39 9.86 -11.98
N PRO A 201 6.25 10.70 -11.34
CA PRO A 201 6.53 10.59 -9.92
C PRO A 201 5.27 10.88 -9.09
N LYS A 202 4.91 9.92 -8.23
CA LYS A 202 3.74 9.99 -7.37
C LYS A 202 4.17 10.17 -5.92
N PRO A 203 3.36 10.86 -5.10
CA PRO A 203 3.53 10.84 -3.65
C PRO A 203 3.51 9.41 -3.12
N MET A 204 4.40 9.12 -2.17
CA MET A 204 4.52 7.82 -1.51
C MET A 204 4.66 8.00 -0.01
N TYR A 205 4.30 6.96 0.72
CA TYR A 205 4.62 6.85 2.13
C TYR A 205 6.07 6.35 2.30
N TYR A 206 6.74 6.87 3.31
CA TYR A 206 8.08 6.47 3.74
C TYR A 206 8.14 6.36 5.27
N GLN A 207 8.92 5.40 5.76
CA GLN A 207 9.24 5.28 7.18
C GLN A 207 9.87 6.59 7.69
N PRO A 208 9.51 7.07 8.91
CA PRO A 208 9.94 8.39 9.40
C PRO A 208 11.46 8.60 9.41
N GLU A 209 12.21 7.63 9.92
CA GLU A 209 13.67 7.69 10.03
C GLU A 209 14.33 7.68 8.65
N PHE A 210 13.84 6.83 7.75
CA PHE A 210 14.28 6.79 6.36
C PHE A 210 14.01 8.13 5.67
N LEU A 211 12.79 8.65 5.79
CA LEU A 211 12.42 9.93 5.17
C LEU A 211 13.30 11.08 5.66
N GLN A 212 13.55 11.16 6.98
CA GLN A 212 14.40 12.21 7.55
C GLN A 212 15.82 12.14 6.99
N ALA A 213 16.42 10.96 6.99
CA ALA A 213 17.77 10.74 6.46
C ALA A 213 17.84 11.10 4.95
N MET A 214 16.86 10.68 4.15
CA MET A 214 16.80 10.99 2.72
C MET A 214 16.62 12.48 2.45
N TRP A 215 15.85 13.19 3.27
CA TRP A 215 15.68 14.63 3.14
C TRP A 215 16.98 15.38 3.39
N GLU A 216 17.65 15.07 4.49
CA GLU A 216 18.94 15.69 4.85
C GLU A 216 20.03 15.40 3.82
N GLU A 217 20.15 14.14 3.38
CA GLU A 217 21.11 13.72 2.36
C GLU A 217 20.84 14.41 1.02
N TYR A 218 19.56 14.50 0.61
CA TYR A 218 19.20 15.16 -0.65
C TYR A 218 19.58 16.63 -0.65
N LEU A 219 19.21 17.37 0.41
CA LEU A 219 19.52 18.80 0.50
C LEU A 219 21.03 19.05 0.48
N ALA A 220 21.80 18.25 1.22
CA ALA A 220 23.26 18.34 1.25
C ALA A 220 23.90 18.02 -0.12
N THR A 221 23.48 16.90 -0.74
CA THR A 221 24.04 16.42 -2.02
C THR A 221 23.77 17.39 -3.17
N HIS A 222 22.60 18.02 -3.21
CA HIS A 222 22.19 18.91 -4.31
C HIS A 222 22.40 20.38 -3.98
N SER A 223 23.05 20.70 -2.84
CA SER A 223 23.30 22.08 -2.39
C SER A 223 22.05 22.97 -2.44
N THR A 224 20.91 22.42 -2.02
CA THR A 224 19.59 23.07 -2.03
C THR A 224 19.01 23.17 -0.60
N ASN A 225 17.90 23.85 -0.44
CA ASN A 225 17.18 23.97 0.81
C ASN A 225 15.68 23.70 0.59
N GLU A 226 14.88 23.72 1.65
CA GLU A 226 13.45 23.44 1.61
C GLU A 226 12.70 24.35 0.62
N GLU A 227 13.05 25.65 0.56
CA GLU A 227 12.36 26.65 -0.24
C GLU A 227 12.68 26.55 -1.76
N THR A 228 13.80 25.90 -2.10
CA THR A 228 14.27 25.76 -3.49
C THR A 228 14.27 24.33 -4.00
N CYS A 229 13.96 23.37 -3.13
CA CYS A 229 13.92 21.95 -3.48
C CYS A 229 12.80 21.65 -4.49
N ASP A 230 13.16 21.06 -5.64
CA ASP A 230 12.17 20.54 -6.59
C ASP A 230 11.47 19.30 -6.00
N PRO A 231 10.14 19.39 -5.73
CA PRO A 231 9.40 18.27 -5.14
C PRO A 231 9.44 16.99 -5.99
N ASN A 232 9.44 17.13 -7.32
CA ASN A 232 9.50 15.98 -8.22
C ASN A 232 10.90 15.36 -8.28
N ALA A 233 11.93 16.16 -8.24
CA ALA A 233 13.32 15.70 -8.24
C ALA A 233 13.60 14.93 -6.93
N PHE A 234 13.18 15.47 -5.78
CA PHE A 234 13.32 14.79 -4.49
C PHE A 234 12.66 13.41 -4.49
N VAL A 235 11.38 13.31 -4.90
CA VAL A 235 10.68 12.02 -4.85
C VAL A 235 11.23 11.00 -5.85
N ARG A 236 11.75 11.42 -7.02
CA ARG A 236 12.46 10.53 -7.94
C ARG A 236 13.74 9.98 -7.33
N TRP A 237 14.55 10.86 -6.75
CA TRP A 237 15.81 10.49 -6.11
C TRP A 237 15.60 9.55 -4.92
N THR A 238 14.56 9.80 -4.12
CA THR A 238 14.22 8.99 -2.94
C THR A 238 13.62 7.64 -3.32
N TYR A 239 12.88 7.56 -4.45
CA TYR A 239 12.17 6.34 -4.84
C TYR A 239 13.10 5.13 -5.04
N ALA A 240 14.19 5.31 -5.77
CA ALA A 240 15.17 4.23 -6.00
C ALA A 240 15.78 3.73 -4.68
N ARG A 241 16.05 4.66 -3.75
CA ARG A 241 16.56 4.33 -2.41
C ARG A 241 15.52 3.64 -1.55
N ALA A 242 14.26 4.05 -1.66
CA ALA A 242 13.15 3.40 -0.98
C ALA A 242 12.95 1.95 -1.46
N LEU A 243 13.07 1.66 -2.75
CA LEU A 243 13.04 0.29 -3.25
C LEU A 243 14.15 -0.57 -2.63
N ALA A 244 15.38 -0.07 -2.59
CA ALA A 244 16.51 -0.76 -1.97
C ALA A 244 16.31 -0.94 -0.45
N HIS A 245 15.78 0.06 0.25
CA HIS A 245 15.46 0.01 1.67
C HIS A 245 14.38 -1.05 2.01
N ARG A 246 13.38 -1.20 1.15
CA ARG A 246 12.25 -2.12 1.35
C ARG A 246 12.60 -3.59 1.09
N GLN A 247 13.53 -3.89 0.18
CA GLN A 247 13.86 -5.27 -0.19
C GLN A 247 14.24 -6.15 1.00
N PRO A 248 15.22 -5.79 1.87
CA PRO A 248 15.57 -6.61 3.02
C PRO A 248 14.39 -6.73 4.02
N ARG A 249 13.53 -5.73 4.11
CA ARG A 249 12.34 -5.76 4.96
C ARG A 249 11.30 -6.77 4.46
N TYR A 250 11.02 -6.80 3.16
CA TYR A 250 10.15 -7.81 2.55
C TYR A 250 10.74 -9.22 2.72
N ALA A 251 12.04 -9.40 2.48
CA ALA A 251 12.71 -10.68 2.67
C ALA A 251 12.61 -11.16 4.13
N ALA A 252 12.77 -10.27 5.10
CA ALA A 252 12.58 -10.60 6.51
C ALA A 252 11.11 -10.95 6.84
N MET A 253 10.13 -10.29 6.21
CA MET A 253 8.72 -10.64 6.35
C MET A 253 8.38 -12.02 5.76
N ALA A 254 9.14 -12.50 4.75
CA ALA A 254 8.87 -13.77 4.09
C ALA A 254 8.87 -14.98 5.07
N ARG A 255 9.60 -14.91 6.19
CA ARG A 255 9.62 -15.94 7.24
C ARG A 255 8.25 -16.15 7.91
N TRP A 256 7.33 -15.17 7.80
CA TRP A 256 5.97 -15.24 8.33
C TRP A 256 4.98 -15.95 7.40
N GLY A 257 5.42 -16.34 6.20
CA GLY A 257 4.58 -16.93 5.18
C GLY A 257 5.34 -17.66 4.08
N ILE A 258 4.96 -17.42 2.83
CA ILE A 258 5.58 -18.02 1.64
C ILE A 258 6.02 -16.94 0.64
N THR A 259 6.87 -17.32 -0.29
CA THR A 259 7.35 -16.46 -1.38
C THR A 259 6.91 -17.00 -2.74
N LEU A 260 6.40 -16.11 -3.58
CA LEU A 260 6.11 -16.36 -5.00
C LEU A 260 6.95 -15.41 -5.84
N SER A 261 7.60 -15.88 -6.90
CA SER A 261 8.30 -14.97 -7.81
C SER A 261 7.32 -14.15 -8.66
N ALA A 262 7.62 -12.89 -8.90
CA ALA A 262 6.81 -12.04 -9.78
C ALA A 262 6.70 -12.61 -11.21
N ASP A 263 7.72 -13.32 -11.69
CA ASP A 263 7.69 -14.01 -12.98
C ASP A 263 6.68 -15.17 -13.01
N ALA A 264 6.54 -15.91 -11.90
CA ALA A 264 5.52 -16.95 -11.79
C ALA A 264 4.12 -16.33 -11.72
N VAL A 265 3.96 -15.26 -10.97
CA VAL A 265 2.72 -14.48 -10.88
C VAL A 265 2.30 -13.92 -12.26
N ALA A 266 3.24 -13.43 -13.05
CA ALA A 266 2.95 -12.91 -14.39
C ALA A 266 2.42 -13.95 -15.37
N ARG A 267 2.63 -15.25 -15.11
CA ARG A 267 2.12 -16.37 -15.95
C ARG A 267 0.74 -16.86 -15.55
N VAL A 268 0.23 -16.45 -14.40
CA VAL A 268 -1.12 -16.79 -13.92
C VAL A 268 -2.17 -16.25 -14.90
N ARG A 269 -3.18 -17.07 -15.20
CA ARG A 269 -4.29 -16.72 -16.11
C ARG A 269 -5.66 -16.91 -15.48
N THR A 270 -5.76 -17.71 -14.42
CA THR A 270 -7.01 -18.05 -13.74
C THR A 270 -6.83 -18.04 -12.23
N ALA A 271 -7.91 -17.92 -11.49
CA ALA A 271 -7.89 -18.07 -10.02
C ALA A 271 -7.37 -19.46 -9.59
N GLY A 272 -7.62 -20.51 -10.38
CA GLY A 272 -7.08 -21.87 -10.15
C GLY A 272 -5.55 -21.91 -10.25
N ASP A 273 -4.95 -21.14 -11.16
CA ASP A 273 -3.49 -21.04 -11.26
C ASP A 273 -2.89 -20.39 -10.02
N ILE A 274 -3.58 -19.38 -9.42
CA ILE A 274 -3.16 -18.74 -8.18
C ILE A 274 -3.14 -19.77 -7.05
N ASP A 275 -4.20 -20.54 -6.89
CA ASP A 275 -4.30 -21.57 -5.86
C ASP A 275 -3.22 -22.65 -6.03
N ALA A 276 -2.98 -23.10 -7.26
CA ALA A 276 -1.92 -24.06 -7.56
C ALA A 276 -0.52 -23.50 -7.23
N LEU A 277 -0.27 -22.23 -7.58
CA LEU A 277 1.00 -21.57 -7.32
C LEU A 277 1.25 -21.41 -5.80
N ILE A 278 0.24 -21.00 -5.04
CA ILE A 278 0.33 -20.91 -3.57
C ILE A 278 0.57 -22.30 -2.95
N ALA A 279 -0.18 -23.32 -3.39
CA ALA A 279 -0.04 -24.67 -2.87
C ALA A 279 1.34 -25.27 -3.16
N ALA A 280 1.92 -24.99 -4.33
CA ALA A 280 3.26 -25.43 -4.69
C ALA A 280 4.38 -24.76 -3.88
N ALA A 281 4.13 -23.58 -3.34
CA ALA A 281 5.09 -22.85 -2.50
C ALA A 281 5.01 -23.24 -1.02
N LEU A 282 3.97 -23.95 -0.59
CA LEU A 282 3.85 -24.52 0.74
C LEU A 282 4.60 -25.87 0.83
N PRO A 283 4.98 -26.33 2.03
CA PRO A 283 5.61 -27.64 2.20
C PRO A 283 4.79 -28.78 1.55
N ALA A 284 5.48 -29.79 1.02
CA ALA A 284 4.85 -31.02 0.59
C ALA A 284 4.24 -31.77 1.79
N ALA A 285 3.20 -32.57 1.54
CA ALA A 285 2.51 -33.35 2.58
C ALA A 285 3.36 -34.53 3.08
#